data_a7c1921b229119bd2834d769a26b9c20
#
_entry.id   a7c1921b229119bd2834d769a26b9c20
#
_cell.length_a   1.000
_cell.length_b   1.000
_cell.length_c   1.000
_cell.angle_alpha   90.00
_cell.angle_beta   90.00
_cell.angle_gamma   90.00
#
_symmetry.space_group_name_H-M   'P 1'
#
loop_
_entity.id
_entity.type
_entity.pdbx_description
1 polymer ?
#
loop_
_entity_poly.entity_id
_entity_poly.type
_entity_poly.pdbx_seq_one_letter_code
_entity_poly.pdbx_strand_id
1 'polypeptide(L)'
;MPENEVVEYKFDTQLLIEGTDLDEDAINDYFVENFVGDCLLAVGDEETIKIHYHTNEPWKVLEYCASLGEIYDIVVEDMDRQSRGLHG
;
A
#
# COMPACT_ATOMS: atom_id res chain seq x y z
N MET A 1 -22.16 13.52 10.11
CA MET A 1 -21.35 12.56 10.00
C MET A 1 -22.02 11.32 9.86
N PRO A 2 -21.68 10.67 9.04
CA PRO A 2 -22.30 9.41 8.94
C PRO A 2 -21.79 8.56 10.06
N GLU A 3 -22.63 8.30 10.99
CA GLU A 3 -22.28 7.39 12.01
C GLU A 3 -22.06 6.02 11.43
N ASN A 4 -22.50 5.81 10.21
CA ASN A 4 -22.25 4.54 9.56
C ASN A 4 -21.33 4.72 8.37
N GLU A 5 -20.29 5.50 8.57
CA GLU A 5 -19.27 5.66 7.57
C GLU A 5 -18.66 4.32 7.23
N VAL A 6 -18.60 3.99 5.94
CA VAL A 6 -18.09 2.72 5.46
C VAL A 6 -16.65 2.91 4.99
N VAL A 7 -15.76 2.10 5.53
CA VAL A 7 -14.38 2.06 5.07
C VAL A 7 -14.33 1.09 3.88
N GLU A 8 -14.21 1.64 2.69
CA GLU A 8 -14.26 0.84 1.47
C GLU A 8 -13.03 -0.06 1.32
N TYR A 9 -11.85 0.48 1.60
CA TYR A 9 -10.60 -0.27 1.57
C TYR A 9 -10.00 -0.25 2.96
N LYS A 10 -9.89 -1.41 3.55
CA LYS A 10 -9.76 -1.58 4.97
C LYS A 10 -8.36 -1.35 5.50
N PHE A 11 -7.36 -1.72 4.72
CA PHE A 11 -5.98 -1.70 5.21
C PHE A 11 -5.16 -0.56 4.61
N ASP A 12 -4.58 0.24 5.51
CA ASP A 12 -3.59 1.23 5.15
C ASP A 12 -2.25 0.51 5.10
N THR A 13 -1.69 0.39 3.90
CA THR A 13 -0.47 -0.37 3.66
C THR A 13 0.65 0.59 3.28
N GLN A 14 1.74 0.56 4.03
CA GLN A 14 2.89 1.43 3.76
C GLN A 14 4.17 0.63 3.85
N LEU A 15 5.12 0.94 2.97
CA LEU A 15 6.42 0.28 3.00
C LEU A 15 7.41 1.04 2.14
N LEU A 16 8.67 0.66 2.26
CA LEU A 16 9.73 1.12 1.38
C LEU A 16 10.30 -0.08 0.64
N ILE A 17 10.66 0.12 -0.62
CA ILE A 17 11.32 -0.89 -1.44
C ILE A 17 12.73 -0.40 -1.74
N GLU A 18 13.72 -1.23 -1.46
CA GLU A 18 15.09 -0.95 -1.83
C GLU A 18 15.53 -1.94 -2.91
N GLY A 19 16.04 -1.43 -4.02
CA GLY A 19 16.43 -2.31 -5.12
C GLY A 19 17.34 -1.60 -6.10
N THR A 20 17.39 -2.11 -7.32
CA THR A 20 18.11 -1.50 -8.41
C THR A 20 17.20 -1.43 -9.62
N ASP A 21 17.35 -0.36 -10.39
CA ASP A 21 16.54 -0.16 -11.60
C ASP A 21 15.05 -0.19 -11.34
N LEU A 22 14.61 0.30 -10.16
CA LEU A 22 13.19 0.43 -9.87
C LEU A 22 12.59 1.48 -10.79
N ASP A 23 11.35 1.25 -11.24
CA ASP A 23 10.67 2.15 -12.16
C ASP A 23 9.37 2.61 -11.55
N GLU A 24 9.35 3.86 -11.11
CA GLU A 24 8.19 4.45 -10.43
C GLU A 24 6.94 4.37 -11.29
N ASP A 25 7.04 4.69 -12.58
CA ASP A 25 5.90 4.69 -13.48
C ASP A 25 5.37 3.28 -13.70
N ALA A 26 6.26 2.31 -13.87
CA ALA A 26 5.86 0.92 -14.07
C ALA A 26 5.16 0.37 -12.82
N ILE A 27 5.65 0.76 -11.65
CA ILE A 27 5.05 0.32 -10.39
C ILE A 27 3.64 0.91 -10.24
N ASN A 28 3.48 2.20 -10.53
CA ASN A 28 2.16 2.84 -10.49
C ASN A 28 1.20 2.15 -11.45
N ASP A 29 1.64 1.86 -12.66
CA ASP A 29 0.80 1.19 -13.65
C ASP A 29 0.40 -0.20 -13.19
N TYR A 30 1.32 -0.93 -12.59
CA TYR A 30 1.04 -2.27 -12.09
C TYR A 30 -0.06 -2.25 -11.02
N PHE A 31 0.02 -1.30 -10.09
CA PHE A 31 -0.99 -1.17 -9.05
C PHE A 31 -2.37 -0.89 -9.64
N VAL A 32 -2.42 0.05 -10.60
CA VAL A 32 -3.69 0.42 -11.23
C VAL A 32 -4.30 -0.75 -11.98
N GLU A 33 -3.47 -1.56 -12.64
CA GLU A 33 -3.95 -2.64 -13.49
C GLU A 33 -4.26 -3.93 -12.72
N ASN A 34 -3.59 -4.17 -11.60
CA ASN A 34 -3.64 -5.48 -10.94
C ASN A 34 -4.25 -5.47 -9.55
N PHE A 35 -4.33 -4.32 -8.89
CA PHE A 35 -4.86 -4.25 -7.53
C PHE A 35 -6.10 -3.38 -7.48
N VAL A 36 -6.94 -3.64 -6.47
CA VAL A 36 -8.12 -2.84 -6.21
C VAL A 36 -7.93 -2.09 -4.90
N GLY A 37 -7.99 -0.77 -4.97
CA GLY A 37 -7.77 0.07 -3.81
C GLY A 37 -7.80 1.53 -4.18
N ASP A 38 -7.42 2.38 -3.21
CA ASP A 38 -7.33 3.82 -3.47
C ASP A 38 -6.16 4.43 -2.70
N CYS A 39 -6.01 5.75 -2.82
CA CYS A 39 -4.95 6.51 -2.16
C CYS A 39 -3.55 5.99 -2.50
N LEU A 40 -3.36 5.61 -3.76
CA LEU A 40 -2.06 5.11 -4.21
C LEU A 40 -1.02 6.21 -4.22
N LEU A 41 0.12 5.94 -3.58
CA LEU A 41 1.31 6.75 -3.66
C LEU A 41 2.49 5.82 -3.90
N ALA A 42 3.16 5.97 -5.03
CA ALA A 42 4.38 5.22 -5.33
C ALA A 42 5.37 6.22 -5.87
N VAL A 43 6.31 6.65 -5.04
CA VAL A 43 7.25 7.73 -5.38
C VAL A 43 8.64 7.35 -4.91
N GLY A 44 9.63 7.81 -5.66
CA GLY A 44 11.02 7.60 -5.31
C GLY A 44 11.90 7.61 -6.53
N ASP A 45 13.02 6.89 -6.44
CA ASP A 45 13.99 6.82 -7.52
C ASP A 45 14.31 5.35 -7.85
N GLU A 46 15.38 5.13 -8.60
CA GLU A 46 15.72 3.77 -9.04
C GLU A 46 16.12 2.84 -7.91
N GLU A 47 16.48 3.39 -6.77
CA GLU A 47 17.02 2.60 -5.66
C GLU A 47 16.05 2.46 -4.51
N THR A 48 15.16 3.44 -4.32
CA THR A 48 14.23 3.43 -3.19
C THR A 48 12.89 4.00 -3.63
N ILE A 49 11.83 3.23 -3.39
CA ILE A 49 10.47 3.66 -3.70
C ILE A 49 9.63 3.55 -2.42
N LYS A 50 8.87 4.61 -2.13
CA LYS A 50 7.92 4.60 -1.01
C LYS A 50 6.54 4.27 -1.56
N ILE A 51 5.87 3.32 -0.89
CA ILE A 51 4.52 2.88 -1.27
C ILE A 51 3.55 3.22 -0.15
N HIS A 52 2.40 3.74 -0.53
CA HIS A 52 1.26 3.95 0.34
C HIS A 52 0.03 3.56 -0.46
N TYR A 53 -0.81 2.68 0.09
CA TYR A 53 -1.98 2.20 -0.65
C TYR A 53 -3.04 1.67 0.31
N HIS A 54 -4.29 1.97 0.04
CA HIS A 54 -5.42 1.46 0.81
C HIS A 54 -6.07 0.34 0.02
N THR A 55 -6.13 -0.86 0.60
CA THR A 55 -6.64 -2.03 -0.10
C THR A 55 -7.22 -3.03 0.90
N ASN A 56 -8.04 -3.93 0.41
CA ASN A 56 -8.57 -5.03 1.23
C ASN A 56 -7.66 -6.26 1.18
N GLU A 57 -6.65 -6.26 0.31
CA GLU A 57 -5.76 -7.39 0.15
C GLU A 57 -4.29 -6.98 0.22
N PRO A 58 -3.84 -6.48 1.38
CA PRO A 58 -2.47 -5.95 1.49
C PRO A 58 -1.39 -7.01 1.25
N TRP A 59 -1.71 -8.28 1.49
CA TRP A 59 -0.75 -9.35 1.25
C TRP A 59 -0.34 -9.43 -0.22
N LYS A 60 -1.23 -9.09 -1.14
CA LYS A 60 -0.91 -9.07 -2.58
C LYS A 60 0.07 -7.95 -2.90
N VAL A 61 -0.11 -6.80 -2.26
CA VAL A 61 0.77 -5.67 -2.43
C VAL A 61 2.16 -6.00 -1.91
N LEU A 62 2.22 -6.60 -0.72
CA LEU A 62 3.51 -6.97 -0.12
C LEU A 62 4.24 -7.98 -0.98
N GLU A 63 3.52 -8.96 -1.54
CA GLU A 63 4.12 -9.97 -2.38
C GLU A 63 4.74 -9.35 -3.65
N TYR A 64 3.99 -8.47 -4.31
CA TYR A 64 4.49 -7.80 -5.49
C TYR A 64 5.71 -6.96 -5.17
N CYS A 65 5.63 -6.14 -4.12
CA CYS A 65 6.74 -5.26 -3.76
C CYS A 65 7.98 -6.05 -3.38
N ALA A 66 7.82 -7.18 -2.67
CA ALA A 66 8.94 -8.03 -2.32
C ALA A 66 9.61 -8.65 -3.53
N SER A 67 8.88 -8.80 -4.64
CA SER A 67 9.45 -9.32 -5.88
C SER A 67 10.34 -8.30 -6.59
N LEU A 68 10.19 -7.02 -6.25
CA LEU A 68 10.96 -5.93 -6.88
C LEU A 68 12.27 -5.65 -6.16
N GLY A 69 12.34 -5.94 -4.87
CA GLY A 69 13.50 -5.68 -4.06
C GLY A 69 13.25 -5.98 -2.61
N GLU A 70 14.10 -5.45 -1.74
CA GLU A 70 13.94 -5.64 -0.32
C GLU A 70 12.89 -4.67 0.22
N ILE A 71 11.90 -5.17 0.94
CA ILE A 71 10.88 -4.31 1.54
C ILE A 71 11.15 -4.15 3.03
N TYR A 72 10.91 -2.93 3.54
CA TYR A 72 11.16 -2.63 4.94
C TYR A 72 10.28 -1.47 5.39
N ASP A 73 10.30 -1.17 6.68
CA ASP A 73 9.41 -0.17 7.30
C ASP A 73 7.96 -0.47 6.93
N ILE A 74 7.60 -1.74 7.04
CA ILE A 74 6.29 -2.23 6.62
C ILE A 74 5.27 -1.94 7.70
N VAL A 75 4.19 -1.25 7.31
CA VAL A 75 3.07 -0.95 8.20
C VAL A 75 1.79 -1.36 7.51
N VAL A 76 1.00 -2.18 8.16
CA VAL A 76 -0.34 -2.53 7.69
C VAL A 76 -1.28 -2.32 8.85
N GLU A 77 -2.18 -1.34 8.72
CA GLU A 77 -3.11 -0.98 9.77
C GLU A 77 -4.54 -1.15 9.30
N ASP A 78 -5.38 -1.68 10.18
CA ASP A 78 -6.80 -1.90 9.88
C ASP A 78 -7.57 -0.63 10.22
N MET A 79 -7.92 0.14 9.20
CA MET A 79 -8.61 1.42 9.38
C MET A 79 -10.04 1.24 9.88
N ASP A 80 -10.65 0.10 9.57
CA ASP A 80 -11.99 -0.19 10.08
C ASP A 80 -11.97 -0.38 11.59
N ARG A 81 -10.98 -1.12 12.09
CA ARG A 81 -10.82 -1.27 13.54
C ARG A 81 -10.54 0.08 14.19
N GLN A 82 -9.69 0.88 13.57
CA GLN A 82 -9.35 2.20 14.08
C GLN A 82 -10.59 3.10 14.13
N SER A 83 -11.45 3.03 13.12
CA SER A 83 -12.64 3.85 13.07
C SER A 83 -13.63 3.48 14.18
N ARG A 84 -13.51 2.27 14.73
CA ARG A 84 -14.35 1.81 15.85
C ARG A 84 -13.67 2.04 17.20
N GLY A 85 -12.54 2.77 17.22
CA GLY A 85 -11.83 3.02 18.45
C GLY A 85 -10.97 1.87 18.93
N LEU A 86 -10.73 0.87 18.07
CA LEU A 86 -9.91 -0.28 18.40
C LEU A 86 -8.51 -0.09 17.89
N HIS A 87 -7.60 -0.89 18.44
CA HIS A 87 -6.21 -0.88 17.99
C HIS A 87 -6.12 -1.53 16.61
N GLY A 88 -5.52 -0.83 15.69
CA GLY A 88 -5.34 -1.32 14.33
C GLY A 88 -4.02 -2.02 14.15
#